data_1954ef3b746936d38f1529e5bfe430fa
#
_entry.id   1954ef3b746936d38f1529e5bfe430fa
#
_cell.length_a   1.000
_cell.length_b   1.000
_cell.length_c   1.000
_cell.angle_alpha   90.00
_cell.angle_beta   90.00
_cell.angle_gamma   90.00
#
_symmetry.space_group_name_H-M   'P 1'
#
loop_
_entity.id
_entity.type
_entity.pdbx_description
1 polymer ?
#
loop_
_entity_poly.entity_id
_entity_poly.type
_entity_poly.pdbx_seq_one_letter_code
_entity_poly.pdbx_strand_id
1 'polypeptide(L)'
;MIGLDAAFSEYWENGTPCREALRFFLTQRPAGDACSAANYELILDGDAVTLKDSVSPEKLAEIFSSDFLLTCGAFFFYPAQAAGGPLGTWEDYLASPCQAAVLVHDVGFFEIYSKEEQYLQKCLAFLKQLGPGVEVEIIEESNRFRDSFAL
;
A
#
# COMPACT_ATOMS: atom_id res chain seq x y z
N MET A 1 7.61 -15.40 3.13
CA MET A 1 6.55 -14.42 2.73
C MET A 1 7.22 -13.12 2.32
N ILE A 2 7.03 -12.74 1.08
CA ILE A 2 7.57 -11.48 0.53
C ILE A 2 6.46 -10.47 0.24
N GLY A 3 5.22 -10.90 0.19
CA GLY A 3 4.09 -10.04 -0.07
C GLY A 3 2.75 -10.71 0.19
N LEU A 4 1.70 -9.92 0.01
CA LEU A 4 0.31 -10.32 0.12
C LEU A 4 -0.46 -9.78 -1.08
N ASP A 5 -1.39 -10.58 -1.59
CA ASP A 5 -2.36 -10.16 -2.61
C ASP A 5 -3.75 -10.27 -1.98
N ALA A 6 -4.47 -9.15 -1.92
CA ALA A 6 -5.75 -9.07 -1.25
C ALA A 6 -6.83 -8.55 -2.21
N ALA A 7 -7.99 -9.21 -2.22
CA ALA A 7 -9.14 -8.81 -3.00
C ALA A 7 -10.37 -8.69 -2.10
N PHE A 8 -11.11 -7.59 -2.27
CA PHE A 8 -12.32 -7.28 -1.51
C PHE A 8 -13.54 -7.43 -2.42
N SER A 9 -14.45 -8.32 -2.08
CA SER A 9 -15.62 -8.63 -2.91
C SER A 9 -16.77 -7.63 -2.76
N GLU A 10 -16.83 -6.86 -1.65
CA GLU A 10 -17.96 -5.99 -1.30
C GLU A 10 -17.58 -4.53 -1.13
N TYR A 11 -16.51 -4.06 -1.77
CA TYR A 11 -16.00 -2.72 -1.54
C TYR A 11 -16.93 -1.60 -2.04
N TRP A 12 -17.74 -1.84 -3.08
CA TRP A 12 -18.65 -0.82 -3.60
C TRP A 12 -19.97 -0.70 -2.85
N GLU A 13 -20.41 -1.76 -2.17
CA GLU A 13 -21.63 -1.72 -1.36
C GLU A 13 -21.37 -1.09 0.00
N ASN A 14 -20.18 -1.39 0.55
CA ASN A 14 -19.74 -0.85 1.83
C ASN A 14 -18.23 -0.69 1.79
N GLY A 15 -17.75 0.43 1.27
CA GLY A 15 -16.33 0.72 1.11
C GLY A 15 -15.52 0.75 2.41
N THR A 16 -16.15 0.65 3.56
CA THR A 16 -15.49 0.80 4.86
C THR A 16 -14.41 -0.24 5.11
N PRO A 17 -14.64 -1.56 4.93
CA PRO A 17 -13.57 -2.55 5.17
C PRO A 17 -12.35 -2.33 4.28
N CYS A 18 -12.56 -2.03 3.02
CA CYS A 18 -11.52 -1.74 2.05
C CYS A 18 -10.73 -0.49 2.44
N ARG A 19 -11.42 0.58 2.81
CA ARG A 19 -10.82 1.84 3.25
C ARG A 19 -10.01 1.66 4.53
N GLU A 20 -10.53 0.89 5.49
CA GLU A 20 -9.83 0.60 6.74
C GLU A 20 -8.55 -0.21 6.50
N ALA A 21 -8.61 -1.19 5.60
CA ALA A 21 -7.43 -1.97 5.22
C ALA A 21 -6.36 -1.08 4.59
N LEU A 22 -6.75 -0.24 3.64
CA LEU A 22 -5.83 0.66 2.96
C LEU A 22 -5.21 1.67 3.93
N ARG A 23 -6.02 2.25 4.82
CA ARG A 23 -5.52 3.12 5.89
C ARG A 23 -4.49 2.39 6.74
N PHE A 24 -4.76 1.16 7.14
CA PHE A 24 -3.84 0.34 7.91
C PHE A 24 -2.51 0.15 7.19
N PHE A 25 -2.54 -0.29 5.91
CA PHE A 25 -1.32 -0.56 5.14
C PHE A 25 -0.46 0.68 4.95
N LEU A 26 -1.08 1.84 4.76
CA LEU A 26 -0.35 3.07 4.48
C LEU A 26 0.12 3.80 5.74
N THR A 27 -0.51 3.59 6.88
CA THR A 27 -0.22 4.37 8.10
C THR A 27 0.42 3.56 9.23
N GLN A 28 0.33 2.22 9.22
CA GLN A 28 0.92 1.35 10.25
C GLN A 28 2.35 0.93 9.90
N ARG A 29 3.11 1.90 9.39
CA ARG A 29 4.52 1.72 9.05
C ARG A 29 5.40 2.10 10.24
N PRO A 30 6.64 1.57 10.33
CA PRO A 30 7.59 2.02 11.34
C PRO A 30 7.79 3.54 11.30
N ALA A 31 8.04 4.12 12.46
CA ALA A 31 8.31 5.55 12.57
C ALA A 31 9.56 5.92 11.75
N GLY A 32 9.48 7.02 11.01
CA GLY A 32 10.57 7.52 10.19
C GLY A 32 10.52 7.11 8.73
N ASP A 33 9.63 6.20 8.34
CA ASP A 33 9.45 5.86 6.93
C ASP A 33 8.76 7.01 6.18
N ALA A 34 9.35 7.41 5.05
CA ALA A 34 8.75 8.37 4.13
C ALA A 34 8.11 7.65 2.94
N CYS A 35 7.06 8.23 2.37
CA CYS A 35 6.32 7.64 1.25
C CYS A 35 6.55 8.44 -0.02
N SER A 36 6.85 7.73 -1.11
CA SER A 36 6.82 8.25 -2.47
C SER A 36 5.73 7.53 -3.26
N ALA A 37 4.83 8.28 -3.89
CA ALA A 37 3.68 7.71 -4.60
C ALA A 37 3.76 8.01 -6.10
N ALA A 38 3.28 7.06 -6.91
CA ALA A 38 3.19 7.20 -8.36
C ALA A 38 1.87 6.61 -8.88
N ASN A 39 1.42 7.12 -10.02
CA ASN A 39 0.26 6.60 -10.75
C ASN A 39 -1.01 6.50 -9.88
N TYR A 40 -1.20 7.44 -8.99
CA TYR A 40 -2.32 7.43 -8.06
C TYR A 40 -3.44 8.37 -8.49
N GLU A 41 -4.65 7.99 -8.13
CA GLU A 41 -5.85 8.84 -8.21
C GLU A 41 -6.43 8.95 -6.80
N LEU A 42 -6.20 10.08 -6.15
CA LEU A 42 -6.61 10.36 -4.77
C LEU A 42 -7.56 11.54 -4.74
N ILE A 43 -8.71 11.34 -4.11
CA ILE A 43 -9.72 12.37 -3.90
C ILE A 43 -9.92 12.53 -2.39
N LEU A 44 -9.81 13.76 -1.90
CA LEU A 44 -10.08 14.12 -0.51
C LEU A 44 -11.22 15.15 -0.49
N ASP A 45 -12.28 14.84 0.24
CA ASP A 45 -13.44 15.74 0.39
C ASP A 45 -13.98 16.25 -0.96
N GLY A 46 -13.97 15.39 -1.98
CA GLY A 46 -14.46 15.70 -3.32
C GLY A 46 -13.44 16.32 -4.28
N ASP A 47 -12.25 16.67 -3.80
CA ASP A 47 -11.21 17.30 -4.61
C ASP A 47 -10.04 16.38 -4.91
N ALA A 48 -9.57 16.39 -6.16
CA ALA A 48 -8.36 15.66 -6.55
C ALA A 48 -7.13 16.26 -5.85
N VAL A 49 -6.26 15.39 -5.36
CA VAL A 49 -5.08 15.80 -4.58
C VAL A 49 -3.82 15.29 -5.25
N THR A 50 -2.81 16.18 -5.29
CA THR A 50 -1.45 15.83 -5.71
C THR A 50 -0.56 15.78 -4.46
N LEU A 51 0.10 14.64 -4.25
CA LEU A 51 1.03 14.46 -3.14
C LEU A 51 2.40 15.03 -3.51
N LYS A 52 3.15 15.48 -2.50
CA LYS A 52 4.55 15.87 -2.67
C LYS A 52 5.40 14.65 -3.02
N ASP A 53 6.60 14.88 -3.58
CA ASP A 53 7.53 13.82 -3.97
C ASP A 53 7.90 12.88 -2.81
N SER A 54 7.94 13.41 -1.59
CA SER A 54 8.15 12.63 -0.38
C SER A 54 7.16 13.10 0.69
N VAL A 55 6.39 12.16 1.23
CA VAL A 55 5.36 12.41 2.24
C VAL A 55 5.79 11.77 3.55
N SER A 56 5.81 12.56 4.63
CA SER A 56 6.15 12.06 5.98
C SER A 56 5.08 11.11 6.50
N PRO A 57 5.42 10.21 7.47
CA PRO A 57 4.42 9.35 8.11
C PRO A 57 3.28 10.15 8.74
N GLU A 58 3.58 11.28 9.38
CA GLU A 58 2.59 12.13 10.03
C GLU A 58 1.62 12.73 9.01
N LYS A 59 2.14 13.21 7.87
CA LYS A 59 1.30 13.77 6.80
C LYS A 59 0.45 12.71 6.14
N LEU A 60 1.00 11.52 5.93
CA LEU A 60 0.26 10.39 5.37
C LEU A 60 -0.90 9.98 6.29
N ALA A 61 -0.65 9.89 7.60
CA ALA A 61 -1.69 9.60 8.58
C ALA A 61 -2.79 10.66 8.59
N GLU A 62 -2.43 11.95 8.47
CA GLU A 62 -3.40 13.05 8.36
C GLU A 62 -4.28 12.91 7.13
N ILE A 63 -3.69 12.63 5.97
CA ILE A 63 -4.41 12.47 4.69
C ILE A 63 -5.40 11.30 4.79
N PHE A 64 -4.97 10.14 5.25
CA PHE A 64 -5.80 8.94 5.29
C PHE A 64 -6.68 8.82 6.53
N SER A 65 -6.65 9.80 7.43
CA SER A 65 -7.64 9.93 8.52
C SER A 65 -8.93 10.63 8.05
N SER A 66 -8.87 11.36 6.95
CA SER A 66 -10.02 12.03 6.36
C SER A 66 -10.87 11.07 5.51
N ASP A 67 -11.97 11.55 4.96
CA ASP A 67 -12.77 10.80 3.99
C ASP A 67 -12.07 10.84 2.64
N PHE A 68 -11.49 9.72 2.23
CA PHE A 68 -10.72 9.62 1.00
C PHE A 68 -11.27 8.57 0.05
N LEU A 69 -11.02 8.78 -1.25
CA LEU A 69 -11.19 7.77 -2.28
C LEU A 69 -9.85 7.61 -3.01
N LEU A 70 -9.33 6.39 -3.02
CA LEU A 70 -8.13 6.01 -3.74
C LEU A 70 -8.47 4.87 -4.68
N THR A 71 -8.49 5.15 -5.99
CA THR A 71 -8.89 4.16 -7.01
C THR A 71 -7.71 3.32 -7.49
N CYS A 72 -6.53 3.92 -7.55
CA CYS A 72 -5.30 3.24 -7.93
C CYS A 72 -4.10 3.98 -7.34
N GLY A 73 -2.95 3.34 -7.34
CA GLY A 73 -1.70 3.97 -6.94
C GLY A 73 -0.62 2.98 -6.55
N ALA A 74 0.62 3.43 -6.64
CA ALA A 74 1.79 2.71 -6.15
C ALA A 74 2.47 3.57 -5.09
N PHE A 75 2.67 3.02 -3.90
CA PHE A 75 3.21 3.72 -2.74
C PHE A 75 4.47 2.99 -2.27
N PHE A 76 5.59 3.71 -2.24
CA PHE A 76 6.90 3.17 -1.89
C PHE A 76 7.38 3.80 -0.58
N PHE A 77 7.80 2.97 0.37
CA PHE A 77 8.18 3.41 1.71
C PHE A 77 9.69 3.28 1.92
N TYR A 78 10.31 4.39 2.29
CA TYR A 78 11.75 4.50 2.49
C TYR A 78 12.09 4.92 3.90
N PRO A 79 13.20 4.44 4.48
CA PRO A 79 13.73 5.04 5.70
C PRO A 79 13.94 6.55 5.51
N ALA A 80 13.68 7.34 6.55
CA ALA A 80 13.76 8.80 6.44
C ALA A 80 15.14 9.30 5.99
N GLN A 81 16.21 8.62 6.40
CA GLN A 81 17.59 8.96 6.05
C GLN A 81 17.99 8.50 4.64
N ALA A 82 17.16 7.70 3.99
CA ALA A 82 17.45 7.14 2.66
C ALA A 82 16.25 7.27 1.73
N ALA A 83 15.57 8.43 1.79
CA ALA A 83 14.39 8.70 0.97
C ALA A 83 14.70 8.55 -0.53
N GLY A 84 13.77 7.95 -1.27
CA GLY A 84 13.88 7.72 -2.71
C GLY A 84 12.56 8.00 -3.41
N GLY A 85 12.55 7.78 -4.72
CA GLY A 85 11.39 8.00 -5.58
C GLY A 85 10.66 6.72 -5.94
N PRO A 86 9.67 6.81 -6.84
CA PRO A 86 8.96 5.67 -7.36
C PRO A 86 9.89 4.68 -8.06
N LEU A 87 9.59 3.40 -7.91
CA LEU A 87 10.36 2.31 -8.50
C LEU A 87 9.58 1.67 -9.64
N GLY A 88 10.30 1.27 -10.69
CA GLY A 88 9.68 0.71 -11.88
C GLY A 88 9.66 -0.82 -11.90
N THR A 89 10.64 -1.48 -11.31
CA THR A 89 10.80 -2.93 -11.39
C THR A 89 11.07 -3.57 -10.04
N TRP A 90 10.84 -4.88 -9.97
CA TRP A 90 11.17 -5.69 -8.80
C TRP A 90 12.67 -5.66 -8.50
N GLU A 91 13.52 -5.69 -9.53
CA GLU A 91 14.96 -5.60 -9.36
C GLU A 91 15.39 -4.28 -8.74
N ASP A 92 14.80 -3.17 -9.21
CA ASP A 92 15.03 -1.85 -8.64
C ASP A 92 14.61 -1.78 -7.15
N TYR A 93 13.48 -2.39 -6.82
CA TYR A 93 13.01 -2.49 -5.45
C TYR A 93 14.01 -3.23 -4.56
N LEU A 94 14.48 -4.40 -4.99
CA LEU A 94 15.47 -5.17 -4.23
C LEU A 94 16.79 -4.42 -4.04
N ALA A 95 17.24 -3.69 -5.06
CA ALA A 95 18.49 -2.94 -5.03
C ALA A 95 18.42 -1.61 -4.27
N SER A 96 17.20 -1.12 -4.00
CA SER A 96 16.96 0.17 -3.35
C SER A 96 16.88 0.03 -1.82
N PRO A 97 16.95 1.15 -1.08
CA PRO A 97 16.63 1.16 0.35
C PRO A 97 15.14 1.10 0.65
N CYS A 98 14.26 1.05 -0.36
CA CYS A 98 12.83 0.91 -0.17
C CYS A 98 12.49 -0.33 0.66
N GLN A 99 11.68 -0.17 1.69
CA GLN A 99 11.34 -1.24 2.63
C GLN A 99 10.01 -1.92 2.31
N ALA A 100 9.09 -1.21 1.68
CA ALA A 100 7.80 -1.78 1.30
C ALA A 100 7.19 -1.04 0.13
N ALA A 101 6.32 -1.75 -0.60
CA ALA A 101 5.49 -1.19 -1.65
C ALA A 101 4.04 -1.63 -1.45
N VAL A 102 3.12 -0.70 -1.57
CA VAL A 102 1.68 -0.95 -1.54
C VAL A 102 1.10 -0.53 -2.88
N LEU A 103 0.49 -1.48 -3.59
CA LEU A 103 -0.12 -1.24 -4.90
C LEU A 103 -1.63 -1.36 -4.77
N VAL A 104 -2.34 -0.42 -5.35
CA VAL A 104 -3.81 -0.38 -5.34
C VAL A 104 -4.30 -0.43 -6.78
N HIS A 105 -5.20 -1.37 -7.07
CA HIS A 105 -5.83 -1.54 -8.36
C HIS A 105 -7.35 -1.51 -8.21
N ASP A 106 -8.05 -0.74 -9.01
CA ASP A 106 -9.51 -0.76 -9.09
C ASP A 106 -10.20 -0.76 -7.73
N VAL A 107 -9.72 0.06 -6.81
CA VAL A 107 -10.26 0.26 -5.46
C VAL A 107 -10.14 -0.95 -4.52
N GLY A 108 -10.53 -2.13 -4.97
CA GLY A 108 -10.69 -3.31 -4.12
C GLY A 108 -9.58 -4.35 -4.21
N PHE A 109 -8.50 -4.10 -4.94
CA PHE A 109 -7.40 -5.05 -5.14
C PHE A 109 -6.09 -4.44 -4.66
N PHE A 110 -5.44 -5.09 -3.72
CA PHE A 110 -4.20 -4.61 -3.13
C PHE A 110 -3.10 -5.65 -3.22
N GLU A 111 -1.89 -5.20 -3.56
CA GLU A 111 -0.67 -6.00 -3.38
C GLU A 111 0.22 -5.27 -2.39
N ILE A 112 0.77 -6.00 -1.45
CA ILE A 112 1.65 -5.45 -0.42
C ILE A 112 2.95 -6.25 -0.45
N TYR A 113 4.06 -5.58 -0.67
CA TYR A 113 5.40 -6.18 -0.62
C TYR A 113 6.18 -5.53 0.51
N SER A 114 6.98 -6.30 1.22
CA SER A 114 7.85 -5.76 2.26
C SER A 114 9.09 -6.62 2.46
N LYS A 115 10.21 -5.96 2.74
CA LYS A 115 11.43 -6.60 3.22
C LYS A 115 11.36 -6.95 4.71
N GLU A 116 10.37 -6.38 5.42
CA GLU A 116 10.09 -6.65 6.83
C GLU A 116 8.92 -7.63 6.95
N GLU A 117 9.21 -8.87 7.28
CA GLU A 117 8.16 -9.88 7.43
C GLU A 117 7.17 -9.55 8.55
N GLN A 118 7.62 -8.91 9.62
CA GLN A 118 6.73 -8.50 10.72
C GLN A 118 5.61 -7.56 10.25
N TYR A 119 5.94 -6.64 9.35
CA TYR A 119 4.90 -5.76 8.79
C TYR A 119 3.88 -6.55 7.97
N LEU A 120 4.34 -7.50 7.15
CA LEU A 120 3.43 -8.36 6.38
C LEU A 120 2.55 -9.22 7.30
N GLN A 121 3.10 -9.72 8.40
CA GLN A 121 2.32 -10.49 9.38
C GLN A 121 1.23 -9.64 10.01
N LYS A 122 1.51 -8.38 10.34
CA LYS A 122 0.50 -7.45 10.86
C LYS A 122 -0.60 -7.17 9.84
N CYS A 123 -0.23 -6.96 8.57
CA CYS A 123 -1.19 -6.77 7.48
C CYS A 123 -2.07 -8.00 7.30
N LEU A 124 -1.48 -9.18 7.31
CA LEU A 124 -2.21 -10.44 7.17
C LEU A 124 -3.19 -10.65 8.31
N ALA A 125 -2.76 -10.41 9.55
CA ALA A 125 -3.62 -10.53 10.74
C ALA A 125 -4.80 -9.55 10.66
N PHE A 126 -4.55 -8.32 10.23
CA PHE A 126 -5.61 -7.33 10.03
C PHE A 126 -6.62 -7.79 8.98
N LEU A 127 -6.15 -8.28 7.83
CA LEU A 127 -7.02 -8.75 6.74
C LEU A 127 -7.90 -9.93 7.19
N LYS A 128 -7.35 -10.86 7.95
CA LYS A 128 -8.09 -12.01 8.48
C LYS A 128 -9.22 -11.62 9.43
N GLN A 129 -9.09 -10.48 10.12
CA GLN A 129 -10.12 -9.98 11.03
C GLN A 129 -11.33 -9.35 10.29
N LEU A 130 -11.16 -9.01 9.02
CA LEU A 130 -12.21 -8.34 8.24
C LEU A 130 -13.32 -9.30 7.79
N GLY A 131 -13.11 -10.61 7.91
CA GLY A 131 -14.14 -11.61 7.64
C GLY A 131 -14.12 -12.16 6.20
N PRO A 132 -15.21 -12.84 5.79
CA PRO A 132 -15.21 -13.66 4.57
C PRO A 132 -15.26 -12.87 3.26
N GLY A 133 -15.49 -11.56 3.30
CA GLY A 133 -15.49 -10.71 2.10
C GLY A 133 -14.10 -10.37 1.57
N VAL A 134 -13.03 -10.88 2.20
CA VAL A 134 -11.65 -10.59 1.82
C VAL A 134 -10.95 -11.91 1.48
N GLU A 135 -10.43 -12.00 0.27
CA GLU A 135 -9.56 -13.09 -0.16
C GLU A 135 -8.11 -12.62 -0.08
N VAL A 136 -7.26 -13.42 0.58
CA VAL A 136 -5.84 -13.08 0.74
C VAL A 136 -4.99 -14.26 0.28
N GLU A 137 -4.02 -13.97 -0.59
CA GLU A 137 -3.01 -14.92 -1.03
C GLU A 137 -1.64 -14.46 -0.55
N ILE A 138 -0.86 -15.38 0.01
CA ILE A 138 0.52 -15.10 0.42
C ILE A 138 1.43 -15.23 -0.80
N ILE A 139 2.25 -14.21 -1.03
CA ILE A 139 3.23 -14.20 -2.11
C ILE A 139 4.58 -14.62 -1.53
N GLU A 140 5.13 -15.70 -2.11
CA GLU A 140 6.48 -16.16 -1.87
C GLU A 140 7.33 -15.90 -3.13
N GLU A 141 8.65 -16.03 -3.03
CA GLU A 141 9.50 -15.89 -4.22
C GLU A 141 9.11 -16.87 -5.32
N SER A 142 8.67 -18.08 -4.94
CA SER A 142 8.29 -19.14 -5.88
C SER A 142 7.03 -18.86 -6.69
N ASN A 143 6.10 -18.05 -6.17
CA ASN A 143 4.85 -17.73 -6.85
C ASN A 143 4.72 -16.23 -7.17
N ARG A 144 5.79 -15.48 -7.07
CA ARG A 144 5.80 -14.05 -7.43
C ARG A 144 5.49 -13.89 -8.92
N PHE A 145 4.46 -13.11 -9.22
CA PHE A 145 4.01 -12.89 -10.59
C PHE A 145 4.37 -11.50 -11.14
N ARG A 146 4.81 -10.59 -10.29
CA ARG A 146 5.07 -9.20 -10.68
C ARG A 146 6.56 -8.92 -10.82
N ASP A 147 6.97 -8.47 -11.99
CA ASP A 147 8.32 -7.97 -12.25
C ASP A 147 8.36 -6.44 -12.39
N SER A 148 7.22 -5.81 -12.67
CA SER A 148 7.06 -4.38 -12.84
C SER A 148 6.03 -3.83 -11.86
N PHE A 149 6.26 -2.62 -11.36
CA PHE A 149 5.29 -1.89 -10.52
C PHE A 149 4.40 -0.95 -11.33
N ALA A 150 4.42 -1.03 -12.65
CA ALA A 150 3.47 -0.33 -13.50
C ALA A 150 2.07 -0.91 -13.28
N LEU A 151 1.09 -0.01 -13.16
CA LEU A 151 -0.32 -0.34 -12.94
C LEU A 151 -1.12 -0.21 -14.22
#